data_d5e47e4592e4eba1f1f54b86d98ca19d
#
_entry.id   d5e47e4592e4eba1f1f54b86d98ca19d
#
_cell.length_a   1.000
_cell.length_b   1.000
_cell.length_c   1.000
_cell.angle_alpha   90.00
_cell.angle_beta   90.00
_cell.angle_gamma   90.00
#
_symmetry.space_group_name_H-M   'P 1'
#
loop_
_entity.id
_entity.type
_entity.pdbx_description
1 polymer ?
#
loop_
_entity_poly.entity_id
_entity_poly.type
_entity_poly.pdbx_seq_one_letter_code
_entity_poly.pdbx_strand_id
1 'polypeptide(L)'
;MDWINPTGARKVHSLIDKVYKRKNLEMAWETVLANRGSGGVDGQNLEGFAVQLDQQLDRLQSELKEDVYRPQPVRQVQIPKAGKPGEFRTLGIPTIYDRVCQQALLNRLEPIFEPVFDEANFGYACVRAVSARAIYEGRHAQSLEGDSGRSGVDRGRRSEGLFRVGGA
;
A
#
# COMPACT_ATOMS: atom_id res chain seq x y z
N MET A 1 15.78 14.05 26.63
CA MET A 1 15.21 14.58 25.35
C MET A 1 13.71 14.77 25.56
N ASP A 2 13.33 15.98 26.00
CA ASP A 2 11.95 16.31 26.41
C ASP A 2 11.18 16.94 25.25
N TRP A 3 10.95 16.19 24.19
CA TRP A 3 10.13 16.71 23.09
C TRP A 3 8.65 16.32 23.17
N ILE A 4 8.25 15.65 24.25
CA ILE A 4 6.85 15.23 24.47
C ILE A 4 6.06 16.23 25.32
N ASN A 5 6.68 17.20 25.98
CA ASN A 5 6.00 18.24 26.76
C ASN A 5 6.76 19.56 26.78
N PRO A 6 6.61 20.42 25.77
CA PRO A 6 6.99 21.82 25.96
C PRO A 6 5.91 22.49 26.82
N THR A 7 6.26 22.71 28.10
CA THR A 7 5.69 23.70 29.02
C THR A 7 4.24 24.13 28.82
N GLY A 8 3.35 23.67 29.69
CA GLY A 8 2.05 24.33 29.97
C GLY A 8 0.86 23.61 29.39
N ALA A 9 0.34 22.67 30.14
CA ALA A 9 -1.11 22.40 30.34
C ALA A 9 -2.07 22.46 29.13
N ARG A 10 -1.72 22.00 27.98
CA ARG A 10 -2.69 21.40 27.11
C ARG A 10 -2.71 19.91 27.43
N LYS A 11 -3.86 19.38 27.91
CA LYS A 11 -4.10 17.93 27.92
C LYS A 11 -3.74 17.43 26.53
N VAL A 12 -2.55 16.83 26.38
CA VAL A 12 -2.21 16.10 25.18
C VAL A 12 -3.20 14.93 25.19
N HIS A 13 -4.25 15.05 24.39
CA HIS A 13 -5.17 13.92 24.19
C HIS A 13 -4.32 12.76 23.73
N SER A 14 -4.42 11.64 24.42
CA SER A 14 -3.72 10.42 24.03
C SER A 14 -3.97 10.16 22.55
N LEU A 15 -2.95 9.68 21.81
CA LEU A 15 -3.12 9.36 20.40
C LEU A 15 -4.25 8.34 20.20
N ILE A 16 -4.38 7.41 21.13
CA ILE A 16 -5.46 6.40 21.12
C ILE A 16 -6.86 7.02 21.18
N ASP A 17 -7.02 8.15 21.91
CA ASP A 17 -8.30 8.88 21.95
C ASP A 17 -8.72 9.38 20.56
N LYS A 18 -7.76 9.68 19.70
CA LYS A 18 -8.02 10.10 18.33
C LYS A 18 -8.30 8.91 17.41
N VAL A 19 -7.73 7.73 17.72
CA VAL A 19 -7.91 6.50 16.93
C VAL A 19 -9.35 6.02 17.03
N TYR A 20 -9.89 5.85 18.25
CA TYR A 20 -11.23 5.30 18.44
C TYR A 20 -12.37 6.32 18.25
N LYS A 21 -12.10 7.58 17.85
CA LYS A 21 -13.17 8.52 17.50
C LYS A 21 -14.03 7.94 16.38
N ARG A 22 -15.34 7.98 16.56
CA ARG A 22 -16.33 7.45 15.60
C ARG A 22 -16.03 7.89 14.17
N LYS A 23 -15.83 9.19 13.94
CA LYS A 23 -15.49 9.74 12.62
C LYS A 23 -14.23 9.10 12.02
N ASN A 24 -13.21 8.77 12.82
CA ASN A 24 -12.00 8.12 12.32
C ASN A 24 -12.25 6.65 11.96
N LEU A 25 -13.09 5.95 12.70
CA LEU A 25 -13.49 4.58 12.39
C LEU A 25 -14.34 4.51 11.12
N GLU A 26 -15.21 5.48 10.88
CA GLU A 26 -15.98 5.62 9.63
C GLU A 26 -15.07 5.85 8.44
N MET A 27 -14.12 6.79 8.52
CA MET A 27 -13.11 7.01 7.48
C MET A 27 -12.25 5.76 7.22
N ALA A 28 -11.90 5.02 8.27
CA ALA A 28 -11.17 3.77 8.15
C ALA A 28 -12.00 2.70 7.42
N TRP A 29 -13.28 2.58 7.73
CA TRP A 29 -14.19 1.70 7.04
C TRP A 29 -14.30 2.04 5.54
N GLU A 30 -14.49 3.31 5.18
CA GLU A 30 -14.56 3.76 3.79
C GLU A 30 -13.32 3.34 3.00
N THR A 31 -12.12 3.49 3.61
CA THR A 31 -10.87 3.06 2.99
C THR A 31 -10.80 1.53 2.82
N VAL A 32 -11.21 0.77 3.84
CA VAL A 32 -11.25 -0.71 3.77
C VAL A 32 -12.24 -1.18 2.71
N LEU A 33 -13.40 -0.54 2.61
CA LEU A 33 -14.42 -0.83 1.59
C LEU A 33 -13.90 -0.55 0.18
N ALA A 34 -13.23 0.59 -0.03
CA ALA A 34 -12.64 0.97 -1.32
C ALA A 34 -11.57 -0.03 -1.79
N ASN A 35 -10.80 -0.60 -0.87
CA ASN A 35 -9.75 -1.58 -1.17
C ASN A 35 -10.28 -2.98 -1.55
N ARG A 36 -11.57 -3.26 -1.43
CA ARG A 36 -12.27 -4.49 -1.88
C ARG A 36 -11.54 -5.80 -1.54
N GLY A 37 -10.98 -5.92 -0.35
CA GLY A 37 -10.26 -7.12 0.07
C GLY A 37 -11.21 -8.30 0.42
N SER A 38 -10.69 -9.53 0.33
CA SER A 38 -11.42 -10.74 0.75
C SER A 38 -11.59 -10.82 2.27
N GLY A 39 -12.58 -11.58 2.74
CA GLY A 39 -12.81 -11.84 4.16
C GLY A 39 -11.66 -12.56 4.85
N GLY A 40 -11.58 -12.41 6.16
CA GLY A 40 -10.60 -13.05 7.03
C GLY A 40 -10.92 -14.51 7.38
N VAL A 41 -10.45 -14.94 8.54
CA VAL A 41 -10.71 -16.28 9.10
C VAL A 41 -12.18 -16.47 9.52
N ASP A 42 -12.86 -15.38 9.86
CA ASP A 42 -14.26 -15.33 10.25
C ASP A 42 -15.25 -15.55 9.09
N GLY A 43 -14.75 -15.56 7.86
CA GLY A 43 -15.57 -15.69 6.65
C GLY A 43 -16.49 -14.50 6.36
N GLN A 44 -16.44 -13.44 7.17
CA GLN A 44 -17.24 -12.25 6.94
C GLN A 44 -16.77 -11.52 5.69
N ASN A 45 -17.69 -11.15 4.80
CA ASN A 45 -17.43 -10.31 3.63
C ASN A 45 -17.75 -8.83 3.93
N LEU A 46 -17.36 -7.93 3.02
CA LEU A 46 -17.58 -6.48 3.16
C LEU A 46 -19.09 -6.14 3.24
N GLU A 47 -19.92 -6.82 2.48
CA GLU A 47 -21.35 -6.61 2.45
C GLU A 47 -21.99 -7.00 3.80
N GLY A 48 -21.62 -8.17 4.33
CA GLY A 48 -22.09 -8.62 5.65
C GLY A 48 -21.64 -7.71 6.79
N PHE A 49 -20.42 -7.15 6.70
CA PHE A 49 -19.95 -6.13 7.65
C PHE A 49 -20.74 -4.84 7.53
N ALA A 50 -21.02 -4.37 6.30
CA ALA A 50 -21.78 -3.14 6.03
C ALA A 50 -23.21 -3.18 6.62
N VAL A 51 -23.87 -4.33 6.59
CA VAL A 51 -25.22 -4.50 7.20
C VAL A 51 -25.22 -4.21 8.71
N GLN A 52 -24.12 -4.51 9.39
CA GLN A 52 -23.98 -4.33 10.85
C GLN A 52 -22.96 -3.22 11.19
N LEU A 53 -22.72 -2.30 10.26
CA LEU A 53 -21.62 -1.33 10.37
C LEU A 53 -21.62 -0.57 11.69
N ASP A 54 -22.74 0.04 12.05
CA ASP A 54 -22.87 0.84 13.27
C ASP A 54 -22.54 0.02 14.52
N GLN A 55 -23.11 -1.18 14.62
CA GLN A 55 -22.86 -2.08 15.73
C GLN A 55 -21.37 -2.51 15.81
N GLN A 56 -20.74 -2.81 14.67
CA GLN A 56 -19.33 -3.21 14.62
C GLN A 56 -18.42 -2.03 15.01
N LEU A 57 -18.70 -0.82 14.52
CA LEU A 57 -17.91 0.35 14.87
C LEU A 57 -18.08 0.78 16.32
N ASP A 58 -19.30 0.71 16.88
CA ASP A 58 -19.55 1.00 18.29
C ASP A 58 -18.85 0.00 19.21
N ARG A 59 -18.89 -1.27 18.84
CA ARG A 59 -18.14 -2.33 19.52
C ARG A 59 -16.64 -2.06 19.51
N LEU A 60 -16.06 -1.77 18.33
CA LEU A 60 -14.63 -1.47 18.18
C LEU A 60 -14.24 -0.23 18.99
N GLN A 61 -15.07 0.82 18.98
CA GLN A 61 -14.85 2.02 19.78
C GLN A 61 -14.78 1.70 21.28
N SER A 62 -15.72 0.90 21.79
CA SER A 62 -15.76 0.50 23.19
C SER A 62 -14.56 -0.37 23.55
N GLU A 63 -14.25 -1.38 22.74
CA GLU A 63 -13.11 -2.28 22.97
C GLU A 63 -11.76 -1.52 22.98
N LEU A 64 -11.57 -0.54 22.09
CA LEU A 64 -10.35 0.29 22.07
C LEU A 64 -10.29 1.27 23.23
N LYS A 65 -11.43 1.82 23.67
CA LYS A 65 -11.51 2.73 24.79
C LYS A 65 -11.24 2.03 26.14
N GLU A 66 -11.68 0.79 26.26
CA GLU A 66 -11.56 -0.03 27.47
C GLU A 66 -10.26 -0.87 27.48
N ASP A 67 -9.43 -0.77 26.43
CA ASP A 67 -8.18 -1.55 26.26
C ASP A 67 -8.39 -3.07 26.29
N VAL A 68 -9.55 -3.54 25.86
CA VAL A 68 -9.90 -4.97 25.78
C VAL A 68 -9.85 -5.55 24.37
N TYR A 69 -9.60 -4.71 23.36
CA TYR A 69 -9.48 -5.17 21.98
C TYR A 69 -8.40 -6.25 21.84
N ARG A 70 -8.76 -7.33 21.12
CA ARG A 70 -7.83 -8.41 20.77
C ARG A 70 -7.98 -8.75 19.29
N PRO A 71 -6.90 -8.67 18.50
CA PRO A 71 -6.95 -9.02 17.09
C PRO A 71 -7.25 -10.50 16.89
N GLN A 72 -7.97 -10.82 15.83
CA GLN A 72 -8.30 -12.18 15.43
C GLN A 72 -7.10 -12.85 14.70
N PRO A 73 -7.04 -14.18 14.67
CA PRO A 73 -6.08 -14.88 13.82
C PRO A 73 -6.23 -14.48 12.35
N VAL A 74 -5.12 -14.48 11.62
CA VAL A 74 -5.14 -14.18 10.18
C VAL A 74 -5.39 -15.45 9.36
N ARG A 75 -6.16 -15.34 8.28
CA ARG A 75 -6.32 -16.41 7.30
C ARG A 75 -5.09 -16.46 6.40
N GLN A 76 -4.41 -17.60 6.37
CA GLN A 76 -3.23 -17.80 5.52
C GLN A 76 -3.63 -18.25 4.12
N VAL A 77 -3.06 -17.59 3.11
CA VAL A 77 -3.22 -17.93 1.69
C VAL A 77 -1.84 -18.05 1.04
N GLN A 78 -1.64 -19.10 0.26
CA GLN A 78 -0.40 -19.28 -0.50
C GLN A 78 -0.51 -18.56 -1.86
N ILE A 79 0.42 -17.65 -2.15
CA ILE A 79 0.48 -16.92 -3.41
C ILE A 79 1.74 -17.35 -4.16
N PRO A 80 1.65 -17.74 -5.45
CA PRO A 80 2.81 -18.04 -6.26
C PRO A 80 3.77 -16.83 -6.35
N LYS A 81 5.06 -17.07 -6.25
CA LYS A 81 6.06 -16.03 -6.47
C LYS A 81 6.22 -15.76 -7.97
N ALA A 82 6.20 -14.49 -8.35
CA ALA A 82 6.45 -14.09 -9.72
C ALA A 82 7.87 -14.51 -10.16
N GLY A 83 7.99 -15.13 -11.34
CA GLY A 83 9.28 -15.54 -11.91
C GLY A 83 9.93 -16.76 -11.27
N LYS A 84 9.29 -17.44 -10.32
CA LYS A 84 9.80 -18.64 -9.65
C LYS A 84 8.75 -19.74 -9.61
N PRO A 85 8.63 -20.57 -10.65
CA PRO A 85 7.68 -21.68 -10.69
C PRO A 85 7.89 -22.65 -9.52
N GLY A 86 6.79 -23.00 -8.83
CA GLY A 86 6.83 -23.92 -7.70
C GLY A 86 7.14 -23.28 -6.33
N GLU A 87 7.57 -21.99 -6.29
CA GLU A 87 7.73 -21.28 -5.03
C GLU A 87 6.47 -20.47 -4.67
N PHE A 88 6.10 -20.50 -3.38
CA PHE A 88 4.95 -19.79 -2.84
C PHE A 88 5.41 -18.83 -1.72
N ARG A 89 4.64 -17.76 -1.53
CA ARG A 89 4.72 -16.91 -0.35
C ARG A 89 3.41 -16.97 0.42
N THR A 90 3.48 -16.99 1.74
CA THR A 90 2.29 -16.96 2.59
C THR A 90 1.83 -15.51 2.76
N LEU A 91 0.56 -15.27 2.50
CA LEU A 91 -0.11 -14.01 2.80
C LEU A 91 -1.07 -14.23 3.98
N GLY A 92 -0.96 -13.40 5.01
CA GLY A 92 -1.92 -13.34 6.10
C GLY A 92 -3.01 -12.32 5.80
N ILE A 93 -4.27 -12.75 5.81
CA ILE A 93 -5.44 -11.89 5.57
C ILE A 93 -6.16 -11.72 6.90
N PRO A 94 -6.11 -10.52 7.53
CA PRO A 94 -6.85 -10.24 8.75
C PRO A 94 -8.36 -10.12 8.48
N THR A 95 -9.17 -10.19 9.54
CA THR A 95 -10.61 -9.94 9.46
C THR A 95 -10.92 -8.52 9.02
N ILE A 96 -12.13 -8.27 8.56
CA ILE A 96 -12.54 -6.91 8.18
C ILE A 96 -12.51 -5.99 9.40
N TYR A 97 -12.95 -6.50 10.56
CA TYR A 97 -12.92 -5.80 11.83
C TYR A 97 -11.50 -5.33 12.19
N ASP A 98 -10.51 -6.22 12.11
CA ASP A 98 -9.12 -5.90 12.38
C ASP A 98 -8.54 -4.93 11.35
N ARG A 99 -8.93 -5.03 10.06
CA ARG A 99 -8.50 -4.09 9.02
C ARG A 99 -9.01 -2.67 9.27
N VAL A 100 -10.25 -2.53 9.77
CA VAL A 100 -10.79 -1.22 10.17
C VAL A 100 -9.99 -0.66 11.34
N CYS A 101 -9.65 -1.47 12.34
CA CYS A 101 -8.79 -1.05 13.45
C CYS A 101 -7.41 -0.62 12.97
N GLN A 102 -6.75 -1.41 12.12
CA GLN A 102 -5.44 -1.10 11.54
C GLN A 102 -5.46 0.19 10.72
N GLN A 103 -6.50 0.38 9.89
CA GLN A 103 -6.67 1.59 9.11
C GLN A 103 -6.92 2.82 9.98
N ALA A 104 -7.70 2.68 11.05
CA ALA A 104 -7.93 3.77 12.01
C ALA A 104 -6.65 4.20 12.73
N LEU A 105 -5.76 3.25 13.06
CA LEU A 105 -4.41 3.52 13.55
C LEU A 105 -3.58 4.23 12.49
N LEU A 106 -3.54 3.70 11.27
CA LEU A 106 -2.77 4.28 10.16
C LEU A 106 -3.15 5.73 9.90
N ASN A 107 -4.43 6.07 9.84
CA ASN A 107 -4.93 7.43 9.65
C ASN A 107 -4.37 8.45 10.67
N ARG A 108 -3.91 7.98 11.83
CA ARG A 108 -3.36 8.84 12.89
C ARG A 108 -1.84 8.80 12.97
N LEU A 109 -1.22 7.68 12.60
CA LEU A 109 0.22 7.50 12.61
C LEU A 109 0.88 8.07 11.34
N GLU A 110 0.25 7.89 10.18
CA GLU A 110 0.79 8.33 8.89
C GLU A 110 1.17 9.82 8.87
N PRO A 111 0.31 10.78 9.28
CA PRO A 111 0.67 12.20 9.29
C PRO A 111 1.82 12.55 10.24
N ILE A 112 2.12 11.69 11.21
CA ILE A 112 3.19 11.88 12.19
C ILE A 112 4.51 11.34 11.65
N PHE A 113 4.48 10.15 11.07
CA PHE A 113 5.70 9.42 10.69
C PHE A 113 6.11 9.66 9.24
N GLU A 114 5.17 9.88 8.33
CA GLU A 114 5.47 10.06 6.91
C GLU A 114 6.44 11.23 6.64
N PRO A 115 6.33 12.40 7.30
CA PRO A 115 7.28 13.49 7.11
C PRO A 115 8.70 13.21 7.65
N VAL A 116 8.84 12.18 8.50
CA VAL A 116 10.11 11.81 9.16
C VAL A 116 10.87 10.76 8.36
N PHE A 117 10.18 10.05 7.46
CA PHE A 117 10.82 9.02 6.66
C PHE A 117 11.75 9.62 5.59
N ASP A 118 12.90 8.98 5.41
CA ASP A 118 13.86 9.30 4.37
C ASP A 118 13.27 9.06 2.97
N GLU A 119 13.67 9.88 1.98
CA GLU A 119 13.21 9.73 0.59
C GLU A 119 13.62 8.38 -0.03
N ALA A 120 14.71 7.77 0.46
CA ALA A 120 15.14 6.43 0.06
C ALA A 120 14.34 5.30 0.75
N ASN A 121 13.40 5.62 1.63
CA ASN A 121 12.53 4.63 2.26
C ASN A 121 11.43 4.21 1.28
N PHE A 122 11.63 3.08 0.60
CA PHE A 122 10.64 2.47 -0.31
C PHE A 122 9.72 1.46 0.40
N GLY A 123 9.64 1.50 1.73
CA GLY A 123 8.71 0.68 2.50
C GLY A 123 7.25 1.05 2.22
N TYR A 124 6.33 0.21 2.68
CA TYR A 124 4.88 0.39 2.54
C TYR A 124 4.34 1.55 3.41
N ALA A 125 4.76 2.76 3.17
CA ALA A 125 4.00 3.91 3.59
C ALA A 125 2.87 4.13 2.55
N CYS A 126 1.62 4.23 2.98
CA CYS A 126 0.45 4.18 2.10
C CYS A 126 0.47 5.30 1.04
N VAL A 127 0.96 6.48 1.38
CA VAL A 127 1.07 7.64 0.49
C VAL A 127 2.27 7.50 -0.45
N ARG A 128 3.42 6.97 0.03
CA ARG A 128 4.62 6.75 -0.80
C ARG A 128 4.44 5.64 -1.81
N ALA A 129 3.64 4.61 -1.51
CA ALA A 129 3.33 3.56 -2.48
C ALA A 129 2.60 4.12 -3.71
N VAL A 130 1.70 5.09 -3.53
CA VAL A 130 1.02 5.79 -4.63
C VAL A 130 1.99 6.70 -5.37
N SER A 131 2.83 7.46 -4.66
CA SER A 131 3.84 8.34 -5.25
C SER A 131 4.97 7.57 -5.96
N ALA A 132 5.44 6.47 -5.37
CA ALA A 132 6.43 5.60 -5.98
C ALA A 132 5.89 4.92 -7.25
N ARG A 133 4.61 4.55 -7.27
CA ARG A 133 3.95 4.01 -8.46
C ARG A 133 3.86 5.06 -9.57
N ALA A 134 3.49 6.29 -9.25
CA ALA A 134 3.45 7.39 -10.21
C ALA A 134 4.85 7.73 -10.77
N ILE A 135 5.89 7.69 -9.92
CA ILE A 135 7.28 7.89 -10.34
C ILE A 135 7.78 6.72 -11.20
N TYR A 136 7.38 5.49 -10.87
CA TYR A 136 7.74 4.31 -11.66
C TYR A 136 7.08 4.34 -13.03
N GLU A 137 5.78 4.63 -13.09
CA GLU A 137 5.05 4.79 -14.35
C GLU A 137 5.57 5.96 -15.18
N GLY A 138 5.90 7.10 -14.56
CA GLY A 138 6.52 8.25 -15.22
C GLY A 138 7.91 7.95 -15.78
N ARG A 139 8.76 7.19 -15.09
CA ARG A 139 10.08 6.77 -15.57
C ARG A 139 10.00 5.78 -16.73
N HIS A 140 9.05 4.86 -16.70
CA HIS A 140 8.81 3.95 -17.81
C HIS A 140 8.29 4.66 -19.06
N ALA A 141 7.41 5.66 -18.90
CA ALA A 141 6.94 6.47 -20.01
C ALA A 141 8.09 7.26 -20.66
N GLN A 142 8.96 7.88 -19.87
CA GLN A 142 10.15 8.59 -20.37
C GLN A 142 11.18 7.66 -21.02
N SER A 143 11.31 6.43 -20.54
CA SER A 143 12.20 5.43 -21.14
C SER A 143 11.71 4.95 -22.52
N LEU A 144 10.40 4.88 -22.71
CA LEU A 144 9.80 4.53 -24.00
C LEU A 144 9.87 5.67 -25.01
N GLU A 145 9.76 6.92 -24.57
CA GLU A 145 9.91 8.10 -25.43
C GLU A 145 11.40 8.34 -25.80
N GLY A 146 12.34 7.99 -24.94
CA GLY A 146 13.78 8.11 -25.21
C GLY A 146 14.32 7.11 -26.23
N ASP A 147 13.67 5.97 -26.42
CA ASP A 147 14.10 4.92 -27.36
C ASP A 147 13.53 5.12 -28.77
N SER A 148 12.44 5.89 -28.92
CA SER A 148 11.87 6.22 -30.22
C SER A 148 12.66 7.28 -31.01
N GLY A 149 13.68 7.91 -30.40
CA GLY A 149 14.49 8.98 -31.00
C GLY A 149 15.81 8.53 -31.66
N ARG A 150 16.19 7.24 -31.59
CA ARG A 150 17.47 6.74 -32.12
C ARG A 150 17.38 5.75 -33.30
N SER A 151 16.30 5.78 -34.03
CA SER A 151 16.20 5.08 -35.31
C SER A 151 16.48 6.04 -36.47
N GLY A 152 17.64 6.66 -36.41
CA GLY A 152 18.26 7.35 -37.54
C GLY A 152 18.91 6.32 -38.47
N VAL A 153 18.18 5.92 -39.49
CA VAL A 153 18.65 5.12 -40.60
C VAL A 153 19.74 5.91 -41.33
N ASP A 154 20.98 5.57 -41.13
CA ASP A 154 22.06 5.97 -42.05
C ASP A 154 21.98 5.08 -43.31
N ARG A 155 21.28 5.57 -44.34
CA ARG A 155 21.37 5.08 -45.72
C ARG A 155 22.47 5.83 -46.41
N GLY A 156 23.66 5.29 -46.41
CA GLY A 156 24.73 5.93 -47.11
C GLY A 156 25.84 4.99 -47.57
N ARG A 157 25.75 4.56 -48.82
CA ARG A 157 26.79 4.17 -49.77
C ARG A 157 26.98 2.69 -50.03
N ARG A 158 26.39 2.29 -51.15
CA ARG A 158 26.89 1.22 -51.99
C ARG A 158 28.29 1.62 -52.50
N SER A 159 29.27 0.80 -52.25
CA SER A 159 30.46 0.70 -53.12
C SER A 159 30.39 -0.65 -53.81
N GLU A 160 30.20 -0.56 -55.10
CA GLU A 160 30.37 -1.67 -56.05
C GLU A 160 31.82 -2.17 -55.95
N GLY A 161 31.99 -3.43 -55.63
CA GLY A 161 33.25 -4.16 -55.68
C GLY A 161 33.05 -5.42 -56.50
N LEU A 162 33.39 -5.26 -57.75
CA LEU A 162 33.50 -6.27 -58.80
C LEU A 162 34.35 -7.46 -58.31
N PHE A 163 33.80 -8.66 -58.29
CA PHE A 163 34.59 -9.88 -58.21
C PHE A 163 34.30 -10.73 -59.44
N ARG A 164 35.36 -10.75 -60.26
CA ARG A 164 35.52 -11.51 -61.49
C ARG A 164 35.66 -13.00 -61.15
N VAL A 165 34.89 -13.81 -61.82
CA VAL A 165 35.01 -15.26 -61.87
C VAL A 165 36.20 -15.59 -62.73
N GLY A 166 37.11 -16.42 -62.24
CA GLY A 166 38.13 -17.12 -63.00
C GLY A 166 37.92 -18.61 -62.84
N GLY A 167 37.60 -19.29 -63.91
CA GLY A 167 37.48 -20.71 -63.97
C GLY A 167 38.81 -21.40 -64.18
N ALA A 168 38.79 -22.63 -63.80
CA ALA A 168 39.32 -23.83 -64.46
C ALA A 168 38.91 -25.05 -63.67
#